data_1e730d7cd53ae2dcdc63a84c4409ff7d
#
_entry.id   1e730d7cd53ae2dcdc63a84c4409ff7d
#
_cell.length_a   1.000
_cell.length_b   1.000
_cell.length_c   1.000
_cell.angle_alpha   90.00
_cell.angle_beta   90.00
_cell.angle_gamma   90.00
#
_symmetry.space_group_name_H-M   'P 1'
#
loop_
_entity.id
_entity.type
_entity.pdbx_description
1 polymer ?
#
loop_
_entity_poly.entity_id
_entity_poly.type
_entity_poly.pdbx_seq_one_letter_code
_entity_poly.pdbx_strand_id
1 'polypeptide(L)'
;MVSFSIRKIRKNLTKSSFVFLTLMFVIGCSDSINSENIVEKQKNYNWSLVTTWPKNYPGLGMAPERLAKLVKEMSDGSMNITAYGAGEIVPAMGVFDAVSSGSVQMGHSGAYYWKGKIPAAQFFAGVPFGLNAKEMNAWVNRGGGLEIWRELYKPFNIYPIPCGNTGTQMFGWFNREINSLDDLKGLKMRIPGVGGEVFKRAGGNPVNIPGGELYTAMQTGTIDAVEWVGPYNDLAFGFQQVAKYYYYPGWHEPGSMLDLLVNDDAWDSLPSDLQAIIETAAKAVNQDLLDEYTASNNKALKELIETHGVELRKLPDDVIAEFKKISDEIIAESLNDETVKIVHTSFQDFLGAVSEYHSIAEDAFIEARSSSD
;
A
#
# COMPACT_ATOMS: atom_id res chain seq x y z
N MET A 1 -18.17 -17.56 -42.76
CA MET A 1 -19.46 -18.13 -43.11
C MET A 1 -19.55 -19.55 -42.56
N VAL A 2 -20.11 -19.72 -41.39
CA VAL A 2 -20.75 -21.00 -41.00
C VAL A 2 -21.87 -20.63 -40.04
N SER A 3 -23.08 -20.83 -40.54
CA SER A 3 -24.36 -20.65 -39.87
C SER A 3 -24.68 -21.92 -39.06
N PHE A 4 -25.13 -21.80 -37.82
CA PHE A 4 -25.79 -22.92 -37.13
C PHE A 4 -27.18 -22.53 -36.68
N SER A 5 -28.08 -23.36 -37.14
CA SER A 5 -29.53 -23.27 -37.17
C SER A 5 -30.15 -23.65 -35.83
N ILE A 6 -31.18 -22.90 -35.45
CA ILE A 6 -32.08 -23.15 -34.31
C ILE A 6 -33.11 -24.22 -34.72
N ARG A 7 -33.24 -25.29 -33.94
CA ARG A 7 -34.37 -26.20 -34.03
C ARG A 7 -35.29 -26.05 -32.84
N LYS A 8 -36.51 -25.58 -33.15
CA LYS A 8 -37.73 -25.63 -32.35
C LYS A 8 -38.21 -27.09 -32.26
N ILE A 9 -38.60 -27.53 -31.05
CA ILE A 9 -39.51 -28.68 -30.90
C ILE A 9 -40.73 -28.23 -30.10
N ARG A 10 -41.86 -28.44 -30.74
CA ARG A 10 -43.24 -28.13 -30.28
C ARG A 10 -43.91 -29.38 -29.71
N LYS A 11 -44.67 -29.15 -28.63
CA LYS A 11 -45.97 -29.72 -28.22
C LYS A 11 -46.18 -31.25 -28.22
N ASN A 12 -46.68 -31.72 -27.09
CA ASN A 12 -48.00 -32.40 -27.11
C ASN A 12 -48.70 -32.34 -25.75
N LEU A 13 -49.95 -31.86 -25.79
CA LEU A 13 -50.97 -31.93 -24.74
C LEU A 13 -51.68 -33.33 -24.85
N THR A 14 -51.96 -33.91 -23.70
CA THR A 14 -53.17 -34.77 -23.63
C THR A 14 -53.84 -34.59 -22.26
N LYS A 15 -55.19 -34.49 -22.36
CA LYS A 15 -56.18 -34.27 -21.31
C LYS A 15 -56.59 -35.62 -20.72
N SER A 16 -57.07 -35.70 -19.50
CA SER A 16 -58.26 -36.40 -18.99
C SER A 16 -58.30 -36.25 -17.48
N SER A 17 -59.23 -35.64 -16.91
CA SER A 17 -60.64 -35.80 -16.55
C SER A 17 -60.85 -36.55 -15.23
N PHE A 18 -61.47 -35.80 -14.31
CA PHE A 18 -62.58 -36.09 -13.41
C PHE A 18 -62.42 -37.09 -12.24
N VAL A 19 -62.76 -36.70 -11.03
CA VAL A 19 -63.99 -36.99 -10.26
C VAL A 19 -63.80 -36.99 -8.74
N PHE A 20 -64.66 -36.25 -8.04
CA PHE A 20 -65.33 -36.36 -6.72
C PHE A 20 -64.56 -36.01 -5.43
N LEU A 21 -64.89 -34.89 -4.86
CA LEU A 21 -65.77 -34.54 -3.74
C LEU A 21 -65.71 -35.47 -2.51
N THR A 22 -65.10 -35.03 -1.43
CA THR A 22 -65.58 -35.28 -0.06
C THR A 22 -65.22 -34.12 0.83
N LEU A 23 -66.22 -33.42 1.36
CA LEU A 23 -66.17 -32.39 2.39
C LEU A 23 -65.93 -33.08 3.73
N MET A 24 -64.83 -32.69 4.40
CA MET A 24 -64.69 -32.84 5.85
C MET A 24 -64.27 -31.51 6.43
N PHE A 25 -65.20 -30.89 7.14
CA PHE A 25 -64.94 -29.79 8.06
C PHE A 25 -64.12 -30.35 9.22
N VAL A 26 -62.85 -29.86 9.35
CA VAL A 26 -62.10 -29.95 10.56
C VAL A 26 -61.91 -28.50 11.03
N ILE A 27 -62.63 -28.11 12.03
CA ILE A 27 -62.39 -26.91 12.80
C ILE A 27 -61.09 -27.13 13.60
N GLY A 28 -59.97 -26.68 13.04
CA GLY A 28 -58.69 -26.61 13.74
C GLY A 28 -58.42 -25.18 14.11
N CYS A 29 -58.31 -24.93 15.39
CA CYS A 29 -57.85 -23.67 15.95
C CYS A 29 -56.57 -23.22 15.23
N SER A 30 -56.63 -22.11 14.53
CA SER A 30 -55.46 -21.43 14.08
C SER A 30 -54.86 -20.65 15.26
N ASP A 31 -53.95 -21.28 15.97
CA ASP A 31 -52.95 -20.50 16.69
C ASP A 31 -52.18 -19.72 15.63
N SER A 32 -52.49 -18.44 15.53
CA SER A 32 -51.66 -17.47 14.85
C SER A 32 -50.31 -17.44 15.56
N ILE A 33 -49.36 -18.24 15.02
CA ILE A 33 -47.96 -18.06 15.33
C ILE A 33 -47.64 -16.66 14.77
N ASN A 34 -47.72 -15.65 15.64
CA ASN A 34 -47.00 -14.39 15.43
C ASN A 34 -45.53 -14.75 15.32
N SER A 35 -45.06 -15.03 14.14
CA SER A 35 -43.65 -14.88 13.79
C SER A 35 -43.37 -13.38 13.89
N GLU A 36 -43.17 -12.87 15.10
CA GLU A 36 -42.42 -11.67 15.26
C GLU A 36 -41.11 -11.94 14.54
N ASN A 37 -40.98 -11.37 13.35
CA ASN A 37 -39.69 -11.18 12.72
C ASN A 37 -38.88 -10.36 13.74
N ILE A 38 -38.15 -11.07 14.62
CA ILE A 38 -37.04 -10.48 15.36
C ILE A 38 -36.06 -10.10 14.27
N VAL A 39 -36.21 -8.89 13.73
CA VAL A 39 -35.15 -8.23 12.98
C VAL A 39 -34.06 -8.04 14.02
N GLU A 40 -33.14 -9.00 14.08
CA GLU A 40 -31.97 -8.92 14.91
C GLU A 40 -31.29 -7.59 14.53
N LYS A 41 -31.29 -6.64 15.48
CA LYS A 41 -30.78 -5.28 15.21
C LYS A 41 -29.33 -5.44 14.79
N GLN A 42 -29.04 -5.25 13.52
CA GLN A 42 -27.70 -5.39 12.95
C GLN A 42 -26.72 -4.57 13.81
N LYS A 43 -25.74 -5.24 14.39
CA LYS A 43 -24.75 -4.57 15.24
C LYS A 43 -23.93 -3.62 14.37
N ASN A 44 -23.95 -2.34 14.73
CA ASN A 44 -23.15 -1.34 14.02
C ASN A 44 -21.78 -1.20 14.68
N TYR A 45 -20.75 -1.20 13.83
CA TYR A 45 -19.36 -0.97 14.23
C TYR A 45 -18.93 0.41 13.77
N ASN A 46 -18.39 1.21 14.68
CA ASN A 46 -17.85 2.53 14.37
C ASN A 46 -16.40 2.57 14.83
N TRP A 47 -15.48 2.60 13.87
CA TRP A 47 -14.06 2.55 14.12
C TRP A 47 -13.35 3.83 13.71
N SER A 48 -12.27 4.14 14.40
CA SER A 48 -11.34 5.21 14.05
C SER A 48 -10.15 4.64 13.32
N LEU A 49 -9.77 5.27 12.21
CA LEU A 49 -8.56 5.00 11.45
C LEU A 49 -7.69 6.26 11.48
N VAL A 50 -6.47 6.15 12.00
CA VAL A 50 -5.47 7.23 12.00
C VAL A 50 -4.43 6.96 10.93
N THR A 51 -3.83 8.02 10.36
CA THR A 51 -2.86 7.84 9.27
C THR A 51 -1.60 8.69 9.48
N THR A 52 -0.50 8.23 8.90
CA THR A 52 0.77 8.95 8.86
C THR A 52 0.74 10.12 7.86
N TRP A 53 -0.28 10.19 7.01
CA TRP A 53 -0.38 11.12 5.90
C TRP A 53 -1.23 12.34 6.23
N PRO A 54 -0.95 13.51 5.63
CA PRO A 54 -1.86 14.65 5.70
C PRO A 54 -3.23 14.29 5.12
N LYS A 55 -4.30 14.77 5.75
CA LYS A 55 -5.67 14.53 5.28
C LYS A 55 -5.89 15.13 3.89
N ASN A 56 -6.68 14.45 3.05
CA ASN A 56 -6.98 14.85 1.67
C ASN A 56 -5.76 14.97 0.75
N TYR A 57 -4.61 14.47 1.18
CA TYR A 57 -3.41 14.47 0.35
C TYR A 57 -3.57 13.46 -0.81
N PRO A 58 -3.23 13.84 -2.05
CA PRO A 58 -3.38 12.96 -3.21
C PRO A 58 -2.77 11.58 -2.98
N GLY A 59 -3.43 10.54 -3.42
CA GLY A 59 -3.01 9.16 -3.20
C GLY A 59 -3.00 8.76 -1.74
N LEU A 60 -1.91 8.98 -1.01
CA LEU A 60 -1.68 8.50 0.36
C LEU A 60 -2.76 8.94 1.36
N GLY A 61 -3.14 10.20 1.36
CA GLY A 61 -4.15 10.74 2.28
C GLY A 61 -5.58 10.38 1.87
N MET A 62 -5.80 10.08 0.57
CA MET A 62 -7.11 9.68 0.06
C MET A 62 -7.37 8.18 0.17
N ALA A 63 -6.33 7.34 0.24
CA ALA A 63 -6.48 5.89 0.33
C ALA A 63 -7.29 5.45 1.58
N PRO A 64 -7.04 5.97 2.80
CA PRO A 64 -7.87 5.66 3.98
C PRO A 64 -9.33 6.07 3.83
N GLU A 65 -9.63 7.18 3.16
CA GLU A 65 -10.99 7.65 2.90
C GLU A 65 -11.72 6.72 1.91
N ARG A 66 -11.01 6.24 0.87
CA ARG A 66 -11.54 5.25 -0.08
C ARG A 66 -11.85 3.93 0.60
N LEU A 67 -10.94 3.46 1.47
CA LEU A 67 -11.16 2.27 2.29
C LEU A 67 -12.43 2.41 3.12
N ALA A 68 -12.56 3.51 3.86
CA ALA A 68 -13.73 3.79 4.71
C ALA A 68 -15.04 3.80 3.90
N LYS A 69 -15.02 4.43 2.72
CA LYS A 69 -16.17 4.47 1.81
C LYS A 69 -16.55 3.07 1.33
N LEU A 70 -15.59 2.30 0.81
CA LEU A 70 -15.83 0.95 0.29
C LEU A 70 -16.37 0.01 1.38
N VAL A 71 -15.76 0.02 2.57
CA VAL A 71 -16.22 -0.80 3.69
C VAL A 71 -17.66 -0.46 4.08
N LYS A 72 -18.00 0.82 4.14
CA LYS A 72 -19.37 1.26 4.44
C LYS A 72 -20.37 0.79 3.38
N GLU A 73 -20.04 0.94 2.11
CA GLU A 73 -20.90 0.53 0.99
C GLU A 73 -21.08 -0.99 0.94
N MET A 74 -19.99 -1.77 1.09
CA MET A 74 -20.03 -3.23 1.04
C MET A 74 -20.71 -3.87 2.24
N SER A 75 -20.71 -3.18 3.40
CA SER A 75 -21.33 -3.65 4.65
C SER A 75 -22.76 -3.14 4.85
N ASP A 76 -23.35 -2.49 3.85
CA ASP A 76 -24.66 -1.82 3.96
C ASP A 76 -24.76 -0.89 5.20
N GLY A 77 -23.64 -0.22 5.51
CA GLY A 77 -23.52 0.72 6.63
C GLY A 77 -23.38 0.09 8.02
N SER A 78 -23.29 -1.23 8.14
CA SER A 78 -23.06 -1.88 9.45
C SER A 78 -21.64 -1.65 9.98
N MET A 79 -20.66 -1.36 9.12
CA MET A 79 -19.31 -0.97 9.48
C MET A 79 -19.01 0.44 8.97
N ASN A 80 -18.75 1.37 9.89
CA ASN A 80 -18.39 2.75 9.60
C ASN A 80 -16.98 3.03 10.11
N ILE A 81 -16.10 3.49 9.24
CA ILE A 81 -14.73 3.89 9.57
C ILE A 81 -14.62 5.40 9.38
N THR A 82 -14.08 6.10 10.38
CA THR A 82 -13.74 7.52 10.28
C THR A 82 -12.23 7.66 10.15
N ALA A 83 -11.76 8.17 9.01
CA ALA A 83 -10.36 8.41 8.76
C ALA A 83 -9.91 9.78 9.30
N TYR A 84 -8.78 9.81 10.01
CA TYR A 84 -8.16 10.99 10.60
C TYR A 84 -6.75 11.15 10.04
N GLY A 85 -6.45 12.33 9.53
CA GLY A 85 -5.12 12.68 9.04
C GLY A 85 -4.07 12.78 10.15
N ALA A 86 -2.81 12.80 9.74
CA ALA A 86 -1.68 12.96 10.65
C ALA A 86 -1.83 14.22 11.52
N GLY A 87 -1.71 14.05 12.85
CA GLY A 87 -1.81 15.15 13.82
C GLY A 87 -3.23 15.51 14.24
N GLU A 88 -4.29 14.94 13.65
CA GLU A 88 -5.68 15.21 14.09
C GLU A 88 -6.00 14.52 15.42
N ILE A 89 -5.58 13.28 15.62
CA ILE A 89 -5.77 12.52 16.88
C ILE A 89 -4.42 12.11 17.46
N VAL A 90 -3.52 11.58 16.61
CA VAL A 90 -2.18 11.14 17.00
C VAL A 90 -1.13 11.77 16.10
N PRO A 91 0.10 12.01 16.58
CA PRO A 91 1.22 12.41 15.70
C PRO A 91 1.44 11.36 14.59
N ALA A 92 1.93 11.81 13.42
CA ALA A 92 2.17 10.93 12.28
C ALA A 92 2.94 9.64 12.61
N MET A 93 4.01 9.74 13.42
CA MET A 93 4.82 8.60 13.83
C MET A 93 4.26 7.81 15.02
N GLY A 94 3.11 8.21 15.57
CA GLY A 94 2.42 7.54 16.68
C GLY A 94 1.37 6.51 16.25
N VAL A 95 1.14 6.33 14.94
CA VAL A 95 0.08 5.45 14.41
C VAL A 95 0.22 4.02 14.90
N PHE A 96 1.41 3.44 14.83
CA PHE A 96 1.67 2.07 15.27
C PHE A 96 1.31 1.86 16.75
N ASP A 97 1.76 2.75 17.63
CA ASP A 97 1.54 2.64 19.08
C ASP A 97 0.06 2.83 19.45
N ALA A 98 -0.62 3.73 18.74
CA ALA A 98 -2.06 3.97 18.97
C ALA A 98 -2.90 2.73 18.60
N VAL A 99 -2.57 2.04 17.51
CA VAL A 99 -3.23 0.79 17.11
C VAL A 99 -2.84 -0.36 18.05
N SER A 100 -1.55 -0.53 18.32
CA SER A 100 -1.02 -1.60 19.19
C SER A 100 -1.66 -1.57 20.59
N SER A 101 -1.84 -0.36 21.16
CA SER A 101 -2.48 -0.18 22.48
C SER A 101 -4.01 -0.29 22.46
N GLY A 102 -4.64 -0.39 21.29
CA GLY A 102 -6.10 -0.36 21.15
C GLY A 102 -6.73 1.01 21.38
N SER A 103 -5.93 2.10 21.46
CA SER A 103 -6.44 3.46 21.56
C SER A 103 -7.26 3.88 20.34
N VAL A 104 -6.95 3.31 19.19
CA VAL A 104 -7.73 3.36 17.95
C VAL A 104 -7.76 1.96 17.32
N GLN A 105 -8.78 1.68 16.52
CA GLN A 105 -8.96 0.35 15.94
C GLN A 105 -8.07 0.13 14.72
N MET A 106 -7.79 1.18 13.94
CA MET A 106 -7.08 1.05 12.66
C MET A 106 -6.03 2.15 12.49
N GLY A 107 -5.00 1.83 11.69
CA GLY A 107 -3.98 2.77 11.24
C GLY A 107 -3.62 2.52 9.78
N HIS A 108 -3.17 3.55 9.06
CA HIS A 108 -2.66 3.42 7.69
C HIS A 108 -1.31 4.12 7.58
N SER A 109 -0.26 3.38 7.17
CA SER A 109 1.12 3.85 7.23
C SER A 109 2.06 3.07 6.32
N GLY A 110 3.37 3.20 6.54
CA GLY A 110 4.42 2.41 5.91
C GLY A 110 5.30 1.72 6.96
N ALA A 111 5.50 0.42 6.79
CA ALA A 111 6.14 -0.44 7.78
C ALA A 111 7.59 -0.04 8.18
N TYR A 112 8.30 0.70 7.35
CA TYR A 112 9.66 1.17 7.65
C TYR A 112 9.72 2.19 8.81
N TYR A 113 8.60 2.86 9.15
CA TYR A 113 8.62 3.87 10.22
C TYR A 113 8.85 3.28 11.62
N TRP A 114 8.58 2.00 11.81
CA TRP A 114 8.83 1.33 13.08
C TRP A 114 9.94 0.27 13.04
N LYS A 115 10.88 0.42 12.09
CA LYS A 115 12.08 -0.44 12.03
C LYS A 115 12.85 -0.52 13.36
N GLY A 116 12.77 0.52 14.19
CA GLY A 116 13.37 0.54 15.53
C GLY A 116 12.70 -0.38 16.54
N LYS A 117 11.45 -0.82 16.29
CA LYS A 117 10.70 -1.78 17.10
C LYS A 117 10.74 -3.17 16.49
N ILE A 118 10.60 -3.23 15.17
CA ILE A 118 10.55 -4.45 14.38
C ILE A 118 11.51 -4.28 13.18
N PRO A 119 12.79 -4.67 13.32
CA PRO A 119 13.78 -4.47 12.26
C PRO A 119 13.37 -5.08 10.91
N ALA A 120 12.69 -6.22 10.93
CA ALA A 120 12.21 -6.92 9.74
C ALA A 120 11.02 -6.25 9.05
N ALA A 121 10.28 -5.34 9.71
CA ALA A 121 9.08 -4.72 9.15
C ALA A 121 9.34 -3.97 7.84
N GLN A 122 10.52 -3.36 7.69
CA GLN A 122 10.86 -2.57 6.51
C GLN A 122 10.82 -3.37 5.19
N PHE A 123 10.98 -4.70 5.23
CA PHE A 123 10.84 -5.55 4.04
C PHE A 123 9.43 -5.54 3.46
N PHE A 124 8.41 -5.27 4.28
CA PHE A 124 7.01 -5.18 3.85
C PHE A 124 6.64 -3.79 3.31
N ALA A 125 7.47 -2.78 3.50
CA ALA A 125 7.32 -1.52 2.81
C ALA A 125 8.14 -1.50 1.52
N GLY A 126 9.40 -1.89 1.59
CA GLY A 126 10.34 -1.94 0.49
C GLY A 126 11.77 -1.78 0.97
N VAL A 127 12.69 -2.45 0.30
CA VAL A 127 14.12 -2.33 0.56
C VAL A 127 14.85 -1.91 -0.71
N PRO A 128 15.98 -1.24 -0.60
CA PRO A 128 16.74 -0.79 -1.76
C PRO A 128 17.03 -1.94 -2.74
N PHE A 129 16.84 -1.68 -4.03
CA PHE A 129 17.03 -2.65 -5.13
C PHE A 129 16.21 -3.95 -4.99
N GLY A 130 15.14 -3.92 -4.18
CA GLY A 130 14.26 -5.06 -3.94
C GLY A 130 13.12 -5.20 -4.94
N LEU A 131 12.03 -5.82 -4.49
CA LEU A 131 10.84 -6.08 -5.29
C LEU A 131 10.16 -4.78 -5.75
N ASN A 132 9.82 -4.70 -7.05
CA ASN A 132 8.97 -3.63 -7.55
C ASN A 132 7.50 -3.84 -7.09
N ALA A 133 6.60 -2.91 -7.41
CA ALA A 133 5.22 -2.94 -6.92
C ALA A 133 4.46 -4.23 -7.30
N LYS A 134 4.62 -4.73 -8.52
CA LYS A 134 3.98 -5.97 -8.99
C LYS A 134 4.52 -7.18 -8.22
N GLU A 135 5.82 -7.24 -8.07
CA GLU A 135 6.53 -8.30 -7.37
C GLU A 135 6.23 -8.29 -5.88
N MET A 136 6.21 -7.11 -5.23
CA MET A 136 5.86 -6.93 -3.84
C MET A 136 4.42 -7.41 -3.57
N ASN A 137 3.47 -6.98 -4.40
CA ASN A 137 2.09 -7.44 -4.31
C ASN A 137 1.97 -8.97 -4.48
N ALA A 138 2.76 -9.56 -5.37
CA ALA A 138 2.76 -11.00 -5.60
C ALA A 138 3.38 -11.77 -4.42
N TRP A 139 4.55 -11.32 -3.91
CA TRP A 139 5.19 -11.91 -2.74
C TRP A 139 4.28 -11.88 -1.52
N VAL A 140 3.74 -10.71 -1.18
CA VAL A 140 2.89 -10.57 -0.01
C VAL A 140 1.60 -11.38 -0.15
N ASN A 141 0.90 -11.30 -1.29
CA ASN A 141 -0.41 -11.93 -1.41
C ASN A 141 -0.37 -13.42 -1.78
N ARG A 142 0.74 -13.95 -2.35
CA ARG A 142 0.84 -15.32 -2.88
C ARG A 142 2.18 -16.01 -2.63
N GLY A 143 3.22 -15.25 -2.28
CA GLY A 143 4.58 -15.76 -2.05
C GLY A 143 4.89 -16.07 -0.58
N GLY A 144 3.91 -16.05 0.31
CA GLY A 144 4.09 -16.33 1.74
C GLY A 144 4.44 -15.12 2.60
N GLY A 145 4.59 -13.93 2.00
CA GLY A 145 4.97 -12.72 2.75
C GLY A 145 3.92 -12.29 3.77
N LEU A 146 2.61 -12.44 3.46
CA LEU A 146 1.54 -12.00 4.36
C LEU A 146 1.48 -12.82 5.66
N GLU A 147 1.67 -14.12 5.56
CA GLU A 147 1.69 -15.01 6.72
C GLU A 147 2.87 -14.65 7.66
N ILE A 148 4.05 -14.41 7.09
CA ILE A 148 5.22 -13.97 7.85
C ILE A 148 4.98 -12.60 8.48
N TRP A 149 4.36 -11.68 7.76
CA TRP A 149 4.05 -10.35 8.25
C TRP A 149 3.09 -10.39 9.46
N ARG A 150 2.04 -11.20 9.37
CA ARG A 150 1.07 -11.40 10.46
C ARG A 150 1.73 -11.97 11.71
N GLU A 151 2.57 -13.00 11.58
CA GLU A 151 3.31 -13.55 12.72
C GLU A 151 4.28 -12.54 13.34
N LEU A 152 4.93 -11.72 12.52
CA LEU A 152 5.86 -10.68 12.97
C LEU A 152 5.16 -9.59 13.79
N TYR A 153 3.89 -9.24 13.45
CA TYR A 153 3.15 -8.17 14.10
C TYR A 153 2.28 -8.64 15.27
N LYS A 154 2.00 -9.92 15.36
CA LYS A 154 1.17 -10.51 16.42
C LYS A 154 1.63 -10.17 17.85
N PRO A 155 2.94 -10.16 18.21
CA PRO A 155 3.39 -9.75 19.54
C PRO A 155 3.04 -8.30 19.91
N PHE A 156 2.70 -7.47 18.92
CA PHE A 156 2.32 -6.07 19.08
C PHE A 156 0.82 -5.85 19.03
N ASN A 157 0.01 -6.92 19.08
CA ASN A 157 -1.45 -6.85 19.00
C ASN A 157 -1.95 -6.16 17.73
N ILE A 158 -1.31 -6.43 16.58
CA ILE A 158 -1.62 -5.83 15.28
C ILE A 158 -1.80 -6.91 14.22
N TYR A 159 -2.91 -6.81 13.48
CA TYR A 159 -3.21 -7.58 12.27
C TYR A 159 -2.95 -6.70 11.04
N PRO A 160 -1.89 -6.94 10.28
CA PRO A 160 -1.54 -6.15 9.10
C PRO A 160 -2.29 -6.64 7.86
N ILE A 161 -2.71 -5.69 7.01
CA ILE A 161 -3.34 -5.95 5.72
C ILE A 161 -2.68 -5.04 4.68
N PRO A 162 -2.26 -5.53 3.50
CA PRO A 162 -1.78 -4.68 2.40
C PRO A 162 -2.87 -3.71 1.95
N CYS A 163 -2.59 -2.41 1.90
CA CYS A 163 -3.60 -1.39 1.60
C CYS A 163 -3.04 -0.19 0.83
N GLY A 164 -2.19 -0.41 -0.12
CA GLY A 164 -1.62 0.60 -1.00
C GLY A 164 -0.24 0.21 -1.50
N ASN A 165 0.13 0.72 -2.66
CA ASN A 165 1.48 0.63 -3.19
C ASN A 165 1.78 1.88 -4.01
N THR A 166 2.95 2.48 -3.80
CA THR A 166 3.34 3.73 -4.48
C THR A 166 3.87 3.52 -5.89
N GLY A 167 4.17 2.28 -6.26
CA GLY A 167 5.02 2.01 -7.42
C GLY A 167 6.48 2.39 -7.16
N THR A 168 7.30 2.34 -8.21
CA THR A 168 8.70 2.78 -8.13
C THR A 168 8.75 4.28 -7.94
N GLN A 169 9.45 4.70 -6.89
CA GLN A 169 9.57 6.10 -6.52
C GLN A 169 10.68 6.83 -7.29
N MET A 170 10.79 8.14 -7.05
CA MET A 170 11.95 8.95 -7.46
C MET A 170 12.95 9.04 -6.31
N PHE A 171 14.24 9.25 -6.62
CA PHE A 171 15.23 9.41 -5.55
C PHE A 171 15.01 10.69 -4.74
N GLY A 172 14.50 11.75 -5.37
CA GLY A 172 14.04 12.94 -4.67
C GLY A 172 14.60 14.26 -5.18
N TRP A 173 14.38 15.28 -4.38
CA TRP A 173 14.64 16.70 -4.67
C TRP A 173 15.88 17.19 -3.97
N PHE A 174 16.70 17.97 -4.68
CA PHE A 174 17.99 18.46 -4.21
C PHE A 174 18.16 19.93 -4.51
N ASN A 175 18.78 20.67 -3.56
CA ASN A 175 19.14 22.07 -3.73
C ASN A 175 20.45 22.27 -4.52
N ARG A 176 21.23 21.20 -4.71
CA ARG A 176 22.48 21.19 -5.47
C ARG A 176 22.58 19.95 -6.35
N GLU A 177 23.44 20.03 -7.36
CA GLU A 177 23.72 18.88 -8.22
C GLU A 177 24.49 17.79 -7.49
N ILE A 178 24.21 16.55 -7.86
CA ILE A 178 24.91 15.34 -7.40
C ILE A 178 25.58 14.74 -8.64
N ASN A 179 26.87 14.92 -8.75
CA ASN A 179 27.70 14.41 -9.84
C ASN A 179 28.63 13.28 -9.40
N SER A 180 28.76 13.07 -8.09
CA SER A 180 29.62 12.07 -7.48
C SER A 180 29.20 11.76 -6.05
N LEU A 181 29.79 10.72 -5.44
CA LEU A 181 29.62 10.41 -4.01
C LEU A 181 30.09 11.55 -3.08
N ASP A 182 31.08 12.33 -3.52
CA ASP A 182 31.59 13.44 -2.73
C ASP A 182 30.54 14.52 -2.52
N ASP A 183 29.59 14.69 -3.44
CA ASP A 183 28.52 15.67 -3.34
C ASP A 183 27.47 15.29 -2.28
N LEU A 184 27.46 14.03 -1.85
CA LEU A 184 26.58 13.55 -0.77
C LEU A 184 27.12 13.87 0.62
N LYS A 185 28.43 14.16 0.74
CA LYS A 185 29.08 14.37 2.04
C LYS A 185 28.47 15.53 2.81
N GLY A 186 27.97 15.22 4.02
CA GLY A 186 27.34 16.17 4.90
C GLY A 186 25.96 16.68 4.47
N LEU A 187 25.42 16.24 3.32
CA LEU A 187 24.12 16.63 2.82
C LEU A 187 23.02 16.10 3.74
N LYS A 188 22.17 16.99 4.23
CA LYS A 188 21.03 16.62 5.08
C LYS A 188 19.84 16.26 4.19
N MET A 189 19.45 15.00 4.22
CA MET A 189 18.35 14.51 3.40
C MET A 189 17.28 13.81 4.26
N ARG A 190 16.02 14.16 4.05
CA ARG A 190 14.94 13.32 4.56
C ARG A 190 14.83 12.09 3.68
N ILE A 191 15.13 10.94 4.27
CA ILE A 191 15.01 9.62 3.63
C ILE A 191 14.84 8.55 4.72
N PRO A 192 13.74 7.77 4.72
CA PRO A 192 13.44 6.77 5.74
C PRO A 192 14.10 5.41 5.45
N GLY A 193 13.85 4.45 6.32
CA GLY A 193 14.11 3.03 6.09
C GLY A 193 15.59 2.67 5.93
N VAL A 194 15.83 1.63 5.13
CA VAL A 194 17.19 1.17 4.75
C VAL A 194 17.86 2.23 3.86
N GLY A 195 17.10 2.91 2.99
CA GLY A 195 17.61 3.97 2.14
C GLY A 195 18.36 5.06 2.93
N GLY A 196 17.83 5.45 4.10
CA GLY A 196 18.50 6.37 5.00
C GLY A 196 19.82 5.84 5.54
N GLU A 197 19.91 4.56 5.87
CA GLU A 197 21.15 3.95 6.34
C GLU A 197 22.20 3.86 5.23
N VAL A 198 21.78 3.51 4.01
CA VAL A 198 22.67 3.54 2.82
C VAL A 198 23.21 4.95 2.59
N PHE A 199 22.32 5.94 2.60
CA PHE A 199 22.69 7.34 2.41
C PHE A 199 23.70 7.84 3.47
N LYS A 200 23.52 7.39 4.72
CA LYS A 200 24.45 7.71 5.83
C LYS A 200 25.84 7.11 5.58
N ARG A 201 25.93 5.84 5.19
CA ARG A 201 27.23 5.20 4.90
C ARG A 201 27.93 5.78 3.69
N ALA A 202 27.15 6.30 2.73
CA ALA A 202 27.67 7.05 1.59
C ALA A 202 28.16 8.48 1.96
N GLY A 203 28.05 8.89 3.22
CA GLY A 203 28.56 10.17 3.74
C GLY A 203 27.50 11.23 3.95
N GLY A 204 26.23 10.97 3.68
CA GLY A 204 25.13 11.89 3.92
C GLY A 204 24.62 11.87 5.37
N ASN A 205 23.72 12.79 5.69
CA ASN A 205 23.08 12.93 7.00
C ASN A 205 21.56 12.71 6.86
N PRO A 206 21.07 11.47 6.94
CA PRO A 206 19.64 11.21 6.85
C PRO A 206 18.89 11.69 8.08
N VAL A 207 17.70 12.23 7.86
CA VAL A 207 16.74 12.57 8.92
C VAL A 207 15.37 11.97 8.57
N ASN A 208 14.57 11.68 9.60
CA ASN A 208 13.20 11.20 9.40
C ASN A 208 12.23 12.26 9.91
N ILE A 209 11.56 12.94 8.98
CA ILE A 209 10.61 14.03 9.24
C ILE A 209 9.26 13.62 8.64
N PRO A 210 8.13 13.85 9.34
CA PRO A 210 6.80 13.61 8.80
C PRO A 210 6.51 14.41 7.51
N GLY A 211 5.72 13.83 6.61
CA GLY A 211 5.42 14.43 5.30
C GLY A 211 4.93 15.87 5.35
N GLY A 212 4.03 16.19 6.30
CA GLY A 212 3.48 17.54 6.44
C GLY A 212 4.48 18.63 6.80
N GLU A 213 5.70 18.28 7.21
CA GLU A 213 6.76 19.23 7.61
C GLU A 213 7.82 19.44 6.52
N LEU A 214 7.82 18.62 5.46
CA LEU A 214 8.92 18.55 4.48
C LEU A 214 9.11 19.82 3.66
N TYR A 215 8.03 20.43 3.19
CA TYR A 215 8.12 21.69 2.46
C TYR A 215 8.80 22.77 3.27
N THR A 216 8.38 22.96 4.52
CA THR A 216 8.97 23.95 5.43
C THR A 216 10.43 23.63 5.74
N ALA A 217 10.76 22.36 5.96
CA ALA A 217 12.13 21.93 6.23
C ALA A 217 13.08 22.23 5.06
N MET A 218 12.63 22.01 3.81
CA MET A 218 13.36 22.39 2.60
C MET A 218 13.47 23.90 2.46
N GLN A 219 12.36 24.63 2.62
CA GLN A 219 12.29 26.08 2.46
C GLN A 219 13.21 26.82 3.45
N THR A 220 13.31 26.34 4.68
CA THR A 220 14.15 26.93 5.72
C THR A 220 15.61 26.47 5.66
N GLY A 221 15.97 25.53 4.79
CA GLY A 221 17.30 24.94 4.75
C GLY A 221 17.62 24.04 5.96
N THR A 222 16.60 23.58 6.69
CA THR A 222 16.76 22.57 7.74
C THR A 222 17.27 21.27 7.15
N ILE A 223 16.80 20.95 5.92
CA ILE A 223 17.31 19.87 5.07
C ILE A 223 17.69 20.41 3.70
N ASP A 224 18.64 19.76 3.05
CA ASP A 224 19.18 20.11 1.73
C ASP A 224 18.52 19.30 0.60
N ALA A 225 17.91 18.17 0.96
CA ALA A 225 17.27 17.25 0.03
C ALA A 225 16.10 16.51 0.70
N VAL A 226 15.16 16.06 -0.11
CA VAL A 226 13.97 15.33 0.33
C VAL A 226 13.60 14.26 -0.69
N GLU A 227 13.37 13.08 -0.19
CA GLU A 227 12.67 12.01 -0.88
C GLU A 227 11.25 11.93 -0.31
N TRP A 228 10.25 11.68 -1.17
CA TRP A 228 8.89 11.47 -0.72
C TRP A 228 8.20 10.30 -1.45
N VAL A 229 7.72 10.48 -2.67
CA VAL A 229 7.14 9.40 -3.47
C VAL A 229 7.53 9.54 -4.95
N GLY A 230 6.98 10.53 -5.63
CA GLY A 230 7.13 10.70 -7.06
C GLY A 230 6.38 11.92 -7.58
N PRO A 231 6.42 12.19 -8.90
CA PRO A 231 6.01 13.45 -9.48
C PRO A 231 4.62 13.95 -9.04
N TYR A 232 3.64 13.05 -8.94
CA TYR A 232 2.26 13.40 -8.59
C TYR A 232 2.13 13.92 -7.16
N ASN A 233 2.73 13.23 -6.21
CA ASN A 233 2.73 13.64 -4.81
C ASN A 233 3.66 14.83 -4.56
N ASP A 234 4.82 14.83 -5.18
CA ASP A 234 5.85 15.83 -4.96
C ASP A 234 5.42 17.20 -5.49
N LEU A 235 4.71 17.22 -6.64
CA LEU A 235 4.06 18.40 -7.17
C LEU A 235 3.01 18.97 -6.19
N ALA A 236 2.20 18.10 -5.57
CA ALA A 236 1.20 18.50 -4.59
C ALA A 236 1.79 19.10 -3.32
N PHE A 237 2.99 18.67 -2.91
CA PHE A 237 3.74 19.32 -1.83
C PHE A 237 4.40 20.64 -2.22
N GLY A 238 4.57 20.89 -3.51
CA GLY A 238 5.19 22.11 -4.00
C GLY A 238 6.72 22.09 -3.94
N PHE A 239 7.37 20.91 -3.93
CA PHE A 239 8.84 20.80 -3.84
C PHE A 239 9.56 21.53 -4.96
N GLN A 240 8.95 21.66 -6.15
CA GLN A 240 9.47 22.46 -7.27
C GLN A 240 9.67 23.95 -6.94
N GLN A 241 9.07 24.47 -5.85
CA GLN A 241 9.24 25.83 -5.41
C GLN A 241 10.46 26.02 -4.49
N VAL A 242 10.98 24.93 -3.92
CA VAL A 242 12.02 24.94 -2.90
C VAL A 242 13.26 24.12 -3.27
N ALA A 243 13.22 23.36 -4.38
CA ALA A 243 14.33 22.62 -4.94
C ALA A 243 14.28 22.62 -6.46
N LYS A 244 15.46 22.56 -7.10
CA LYS A 244 15.59 22.66 -8.56
C LYS A 244 15.82 21.31 -9.23
N TYR A 245 16.61 20.44 -8.60
CA TYR A 245 17.06 19.19 -9.19
C TYR A 245 16.20 18.03 -8.69
N TYR A 246 15.70 17.23 -9.62
CA TYR A 246 14.88 16.07 -9.34
C TYR A 246 15.55 14.82 -9.90
N TYR A 247 15.93 13.89 -9.00
CA TYR A 247 16.78 12.75 -9.34
C TYR A 247 16.01 11.44 -9.45
N TYR A 248 16.46 10.58 -10.38
CA TYR A 248 16.04 9.19 -10.59
C TYR A 248 17.26 8.28 -10.82
N PRO A 249 17.10 6.94 -10.69
CA PRO A 249 15.93 6.18 -10.24
C PRO A 249 15.74 6.22 -8.72
N GLY A 250 14.53 5.86 -8.28
CA GLY A 250 14.21 5.65 -6.87
C GLY A 250 14.70 4.29 -6.38
N TRP A 251 16.00 4.09 -6.37
CA TRP A 251 16.68 2.85 -6.01
C TRP A 251 16.32 2.31 -4.62
N HIS A 252 15.93 3.19 -3.71
CA HIS A 252 15.65 2.91 -2.29
C HIS A 252 14.25 2.33 -2.06
N GLU A 253 13.26 2.71 -2.89
CA GLU A 253 11.87 2.29 -2.78
C GLU A 253 11.29 1.90 -4.16
N PRO A 254 11.61 0.70 -4.67
CA PRO A 254 11.16 0.26 -5.99
C PRO A 254 9.67 -0.12 -6.03
N GLY A 255 9.02 -0.30 -4.87
CA GLY A 255 7.61 -0.67 -4.81
C GLY A 255 7.09 -0.62 -3.38
N SER A 256 6.93 0.59 -2.80
CA SER A 256 6.57 0.75 -1.39
C SER A 256 5.12 0.37 -1.14
N MET A 257 4.95 -0.77 -0.47
CA MET A 257 3.65 -1.21 0.02
C MET A 257 3.28 -0.47 1.30
N LEU A 258 2.01 -0.10 1.39
CA LEU A 258 1.43 0.52 2.57
C LEU A 258 0.59 -0.48 3.32
N ASP A 259 0.60 -0.37 4.63
CA ASP A 259 -0.15 -1.24 5.52
C ASP A 259 -1.37 -0.56 6.14
N LEU A 260 -2.44 -1.32 6.18
CA LEU A 260 -3.55 -1.11 7.09
C LEU A 260 -3.24 -1.93 8.34
N LEU A 261 -3.00 -1.25 9.44
CA LEU A 261 -2.84 -1.85 10.75
C LEU A 261 -4.21 -1.97 11.38
N VAL A 262 -4.58 -3.12 11.87
CA VAL A 262 -5.81 -3.31 12.65
C VAL A 262 -5.40 -3.83 14.02
N ASN A 263 -5.96 -3.26 15.10
CA ASN A 263 -5.77 -3.82 16.43
C ASN A 263 -6.34 -5.25 16.47
N ASP A 264 -5.56 -6.23 16.94
CA ASP A 264 -5.88 -7.67 16.82
C ASP A 264 -7.14 -8.04 17.64
N ASP A 265 -7.28 -7.48 18.86
CA ASP A 265 -8.50 -7.68 19.66
C ASP A 265 -9.74 -7.09 18.97
N ALA A 266 -9.60 -5.92 18.33
CA ALA A 266 -10.69 -5.33 17.58
C ALA A 266 -11.03 -6.19 16.35
N TRP A 267 -10.02 -6.71 15.63
CA TRP A 267 -10.19 -7.62 14.51
C TRP A 267 -10.94 -8.88 14.88
N ASP A 268 -10.56 -9.53 15.97
CA ASP A 268 -11.19 -10.75 16.48
C ASP A 268 -12.63 -10.52 16.97
N SER A 269 -12.99 -9.28 17.32
CA SER A 269 -14.35 -8.90 17.70
C SER A 269 -15.34 -8.80 16.54
N LEU A 270 -14.84 -8.78 15.29
CA LEU A 270 -15.66 -8.67 14.09
C LEU A 270 -16.20 -10.04 13.65
N PRO A 271 -17.41 -10.08 13.12
CA PRO A 271 -17.90 -11.25 12.40
C PRO A 271 -17.11 -11.42 11.08
N SER A 272 -17.02 -12.66 10.62
CA SER A 272 -16.17 -13.06 9.49
C SER A 272 -16.53 -12.37 8.16
N ASP A 273 -17.78 -11.98 7.97
CA ASP A 273 -18.22 -11.22 6.79
C ASP A 273 -17.64 -9.80 6.78
N LEU A 274 -17.61 -9.11 7.91
CA LEU A 274 -16.97 -7.80 8.02
C LEU A 274 -15.44 -7.87 7.89
N GLN A 275 -14.81 -8.92 8.42
CA GLN A 275 -13.38 -9.17 8.19
C GLN A 275 -13.09 -9.34 6.69
N ALA A 276 -13.89 -10.15 5.98
CA ALA A 276 -13.76 -10.37 4.54
C ALA A 276 -14.01 -9.09 3.73
N ILE A 277 -14.94 -8.24 4.15
CA ILE A 277 -15.21 -6.93 3.54
C ILE A 277 -13.99 -6.02 3.67
N ILE A 278 -13.39 -5.90 4.87
CA ILE A 278 -12.21 -5.06 5.10
C ILE A 278 -11.03 -5.55 4.25
N GLU A 279 -10.72 -6.85 4.25
CA GLU A 279 -9.65 -7.40 3.44
C GLU A 279 -9.87 -7.19 1.93
N THR A 280 -11.12 -7.31 1.47
CA THR A 280 -11.47 -7.09 0.05
C THR A 280 -11.34 -5.62 -0.32
N ALA A 281 -11.84 -4.72 0.52
CA ALA A 281 -11.72 -3.28 0.33
C ALA A 281 -10.25 -2.82 0.36
N ALA A 282 -9.44 -3.36 1.26
CA ALA A 282 -8.00 -3.06 1.32
C ALA A 282 -7.26 -3.50 0.04
N LYS A 283 -7.57 -4.68 -0.50
CA LYS A 283 -7.02 -5.14 -1.80
C LYS A 283 -7.45 -4.24 -2.95
N ALA A 284 -8.69 -3.78 -2.96
CA ALA A 284 -9.19 -2.84 -3.97
C ALA A 284 -8.44 -1.50 -3.87
N VAL A 285 -8.27 -0.96 -2.67
CA VAL A 285 -7.51 0.28 -2.44
C VAL A 285 -6.04 0.13 -2.80
N ASN A 286 -5.43 -1.03 -2.52
CA ASN A 286 -4.04 -1.31 -2.89
C ASN A 286 -3.82 -1.20 -4.41
N GLN A 287 -4.72 -1.78 -5.20
CA GLN A 287 -4.66 -1.71 -6.67
C GLN A 287 -4.99 -0.31 -7.18
N ASP A 288 -6.06 0.31 -6.67
CA ASP A 288 -6.52 1.64 -7.09
C ASP A 288 -5.44 2.72 -6.86
N LEU A 289 -4.73 2.64 -5.73
CA LEU A 289 -3.64 3.56 -5.43
C LEU A 289 -2.48 3.41 -6.42
N LEU A 290 -2.07 2.18 -6.74
CA LEU A 290 -1.01 1.92 -7.73
C LEU A 290 -1.41 2.42 -9.13
N ASP A 291 -2.68 2.22 -9.52
CA ASP A 291 -3.22 2.70 -10.78
C ASP A 291 -3.26 4.24 -10.83
N GLU A 292 -3.67 4.90 -9.72
CA GLU A 292 -3.65 6.36 -9.60
C GLU A 292 -2.24 6.92 -9.80
N TYR A 293 -1.24 6.35 -9.14
CA TYR A 293 0.16 6.78 -9.29
C TYR A 293 0.68 6.54 -10.71
N THR A 294 0.42 5.35 -11.26
CA THR A 294 0.83 5.01 -12.63
C THR A 294 0.23 5.95 -13.66
N ALA A 295 -1.04 6.32 -13.50
CA ALA A 295 -1.74 7.22 -14.43
C ALA A 295 -1.37 8.70 -14.24
N SER A 296 -0.96 9.11 -13.04
CA SER A 296 -0.79 10.53 -12.69
C SER A 296 0.67 10.99 -12.69
N ASN A 297 1.62 10.11 -12.36
CA ASN A 297 3.05 10.47 -12.28
C ASN A 297 3.60 11.00 -13.62
N ASN A 298 3.22 10.40 -14.75
CA ASN A 298 3.70 10.84 -16.06
C ASN A 298 3.22 12.26 -16.41
N LYS A 299 1.99 12.60 -16.06
CA LYS A 299 1.41 13.94 -16.29
C LYS A 299 2.06 14.97 -15.39
N ALA A 300 2.21 14.63 -14.09
CA ALA A 300 2.84 15.50 -13.12
C ALA A 300 4.32 15.74 -13.45
N LEU A 301 5.07 14.71 -13.90
CA LEU A 301 6.46 14.88 -14.34
C LEU A 301 6.57 15.86 -15.51
N LYS A 302 5.68 15.73 -16.49
CA LYS A 302 5.64 16.65 -17.64
C LYS A 302 5.38 18.08 -17.18
N GLU A 303 4.43 18.30 -16.28
CA GLU A 303 4.13 19.60 -15.71
C GLU A 303 5.32 20.18 -14.93
N LEU A 304 5.98 19.37 -14.10
CA LEU A 304 7.18 19.78 -13.36
C LEU A 304 8.29 20.28 -14.30
N ILE A 305 8.51 19.58 -15.41
CA ILE A 305 9.57 19.95 -16.37
C ILE A 305 9.15 21.15 -17.22
N GLU A 306 7.98 21.09 -17.88
CA GLU A 306 7.58 22.05 -18.91
C GLU A 306 7.05 23.36 -18.31
N THR A 307 6.35 23.30 -17.16
CA THR A 307 5.73 24.48 -16.54
C THR A 307 6.60 25.07 -15.44
N HIS A 308 7.21 24.22 -14.62
CA HIS A 308 7.98 24.67 -13.45
C HIS A 308 9.49 24.70 -13.67
N GLY A 309 9.99 24.22 -14.83
CA GLY A 309 11.41 24.27 -15.18
C GLY A 309 12.30 23.39 -14.30
N VAL A 310 11.75 22.32 -13.75
CA VAL A 310 12.48 21.36 -12.93
C VAL A 310 13.54 20.65 -13.76
N GLU A 311 14.74 20.56 -13.25
CA GLU A 311 15.85 19.85 -13.89
C GLU A 311 15.85 18.38 -13.47
N LEU A 312 15.29 17.53 -14.34
CA LEU A 312 15.34 16.08 -14.17
C LEU A 312 16.79 15.58 -14.40
N ARG A 313 17.29 14.81 -13.46
CA ARG A 313 18.66 14.28 -13.47
C ARG A 313 18.69 12.78 -13.20
N LYS A 314 19.48 12.05 -13.97
CA LYS A 314 19.86 10.68 -13.60
C LYS A 314 20.99 10.71 -12.59
N LEU A 315 20.90 9.87 -11.55
CA LEU A 315 22.06 9.63 -10.69
C LEU A 315 23.22 9.04 -11.49
N PRO A 316 24.48 9.45 -11.20
CA PRO A 316 25.64 8.81 -11.80
C PRO A 316 25.67 7.30 -11.52
N ASP A 317 26.09 6.52 -12.52
CA ASP A 317 26.07 5.05 -12.43
C ASP A 317 26.99 4.51 -11.33
N ASP A 318 28.10 5.17 -11.07
CA ASP A 318 29.03 4.86 -9.96
C ASP A 318 28.41 5.12 -8.59
N VAL A 319 27.58 6.17 -8.44
CA VAL A 319 26.83 6.44 -7.21
C VAL A 319 25.80 5.34 -6.96
N ILE A 320 25.06 4.92 -8.01
CA ILE A 320 24.09 3.83 -7.93
C ILE A 320 24.79 2.51 -7.57
N ALA A 321 25.93 2.22 -8.17
CA ALA A 321 26.70 1.01 -7.89
C ALA A 321 27.18 0.96 -6.44
N GLU A 322 27.67 2.09 -5.89
CA GLU A 322 28.08 2.14 -4.49
C GLU A 322 26.87 2.04 -3.54
N PHE A 323 25.73 2.68 -3.83
CA PHE A 323 24.51 2.49 -3.07
C PHE A 323 24.05 1.02 -3.04
N LYS A 324 24.14 0.32 -4.18
CA LYS A 324 23.82 -1.11 -4.23
C LYS A 324 24.74 -1.93 -3.31
N LYS A 325 26.05 -1.71 -3.41
CA LYS A 325 27.03 -2.39 -2.56
C LYS A 325 26.80 -2.13 -1.07
N ILE A 326 26.61 -0.86 -0.68
CA ILE A 326 26.33 -0.49 0.71
C ILE A 326 25.01 -1.12 1.18
N SER A 327 23.99 -1.15 0.32
CA SER A 327 22.72 -1.81 0.64
C SER A 327 22.91 -3.29 0.95
N ASP A 328 23.67 -4.01 0.12
CA ASP A 328 23.95 -5.43 0.32
C ASP A 328 24.71 -5.67 1.64
N GLU A 329 25.66 -4.81 1.98
CA GLU A 329 26.39 -4.86 3.25
C GLU A 329 25.44 -4.67 4.46
N ILE A 330 24.55 -3.66 4.41
CA ILE A 330 23.59 -3.39 5.49
C ILE A 330 22.62 -4.56 5.67
N ILE A 331 22.11 -5.09 4.57
CA ILE A 331 21.22 -6.25 4.62
C ILE A 331 21.94 -7.45 5.22
N ALA A 332 23.17 -7.76 4.77
CA ALA A 332 23.97 -8.86 5.29
C ALA A 332 24.23 -8.74 6.81
N GLU A 333 24.55 -7.54 7.28
CA GLU A 333 24.76 -7.29 8.72
C GLU A 333 23.45 -7.48 9.53
N SER A 334 22.31 -7.16 8.94
CA SER A 334 21.01 -7.28 9.61
C SER A 334 20.55 -8.74 9.81
N LEU A 335 21.14 -9.70 9.08
CA LEU A 335 20.80 -11.13 9.19
C LEU A 335 21.22 -11.79 10.51
N ASN A 336 21.89 -11.07 11.40
CA ASN A 336 22.14 -11.51 12.77
C ASN A 336 20.83 -11.51 13.61
N ASP A 337 19.82 -10.77 13.21
CA ASP A 337 18.46 -10.85 13.79
C ASP A 337 17.69 -11.97 13.10
N GLU A 338 17.19 -12.93 13.91
CA GLU A 338 16.51 -14.12 13.38
C GLU A 338 15.21 -13.77 12.65
N THR A 339 14.48 -12.73 13.09
CA THR A 339 13.26 -12.28 12.42
C THR A 339 13.56 -11.66 11.06
N VAL A 340 14.62 -10.85 10.98
CA VAL A 340 15.12 -10.30 9.71
C VAL A 340 15.54 -11.42 8.77
N LYS A 341 16.26 -12.42 9.27
CA LYS A 341 16.72 -13.55 8.46
C LYS A 341 15.57 -14.37 7.87
N ILE A 342 14.52 -14.64 8.66
CA ILE A 342 13.30 -15.36 8.18
C ILE A 342 12.64 -14.57 7.04
N VAL A 343 12.37 -13.28 7.25
CA VAL A 343 11.73 -12.42 6.26
C VAL A 343 12.60 -12.29 5.01
N HIS A 344 13.89 -12.00 5.19
CA HIS A 344 14.84 -11.84 4.10
C HIS A 344 14.96 -13.11 3.25
N THR A 345 15.03 -14.30 3.86
CA THR A 345 15.11 -15.56 3.11
C THR A 345 13.90 -15.72 2.18
N SER A 346 12.68 -15.57 2.71
CA SER A 346 11.46 -15.63 1.90
C SER A 346 11.43 -14.58 0.79
N PHE A 347 11.85 -13.34 1.11
CA PHE A 347 11.92 -12.24 0.16
C PHE A 347 12.92 -12.51 -0.97
N GLN A 348 14.12 -12.98 -0.65
CA GLN A 348 15.17 -13.24 -1.63
C GLN A 348 14.88 -14.46 -2.51
N ASP A 349 14.32 -15.53 -1.95
CA ASP A 349 13.90 -16.70 -2.72
C ASP A 349 12.85 -16.29 -3.76
N PHE A 350 11.89 -15.43 -3.37
CA PHE A 350 10.88 -14.91 -4.28
C PHE A 350 11.48 -13.96 -5.32
N LEU A 351 12.35 -13.03 -4.90
CA LEU A 351 13.03 -12.08 -5.79
C LEU A 351 13.85 -12.81 -6.87
N GLY A 352 14.61 -13.84 -6.46
CA GLY A 352 15.40 -14.63 -7.41
C GLY A 352 14.51 -15.31 -8.46
N ALA A 353 13.45 -15.99 -8.01
CA ALA A 353 12.55 -16.70 -8.92
C ALA A 353 11.78 -15.77 -9.87
N VAL A 354 11.28 -14.63 -9.36
CA VAL A 354 10.51 -13.69 -10.18
C VAL A 354 11.40 -12.92 -11.16
N SER A 355 12.64 -12.57 -10.77
CA SER A 355 13.60 -11.89 -11.64
C SER A 355 14.00 -12.76 -12.82
N GLU A 356 14.22 -14.08 -12.60
CA GLU A 356 14.50 -15.03 -13.68
C GLU A 356 13.38 -15.05 -14.73
N TYR A 357 12.11 -15.08 -14.27
CA TYR A 357 10.96 -15.04 -15.18
C TYR A 357 10.82 -13.67 -15.87
N HIS A 358 10.95 -12.56 -15.14
CA HIS A 358 10.76 -11.22 -15.68
C HIS A 358 11.79 -10.88 -16.76
N SER A 359 13.03 -11.36 -16.64
CA SER A 359 14.08 -11.13 -17.63
C SER A 359 13.71 -11.67 -19.04
N ILE A 360 12.91 -12.75 -19.11
CA ILE A 360 12.44 -13.35 -20.38
C ILE A 360 11.01 -12.96 -20.75
N ALA A 361 10.27 -12.30 -19.86
CA ALA A 361 8.89 -11.88 -20.08
C ALA A 361 8.78 -10.34 -20.16
N GLU A 362 8.69 -9.67 -19.02
CA GLU A 362 8.40 -8.24 -18.97
C GLU A 362 9.56 -7.38 -19.48
N ASP A 363 10.79 -7.68 -19.07
CA ASP A 363 11.96 -6.89 -19.48
C ASP A 363 12.20 -7.04 -20.98
N ALA A 364 12.15 -8.28 -21.49
CA ALA A 364 12.27 -8.55 -22.92
C ALA A 364 11.14 -7.88 -23.74
N PHE A 365 9.92 -7.83 -23.20
CA PHE A 365 8.81 -7.12 -23.85
C PHE A 365 9.02 -5.60 -23.85
N ILE A 366 9.46 -5.03 -22.72
CA ILE A 366 9.74 -3.58 -22.61
C ILE A 366 10.86 -3.20 -23.59
N GLU A 367 11.93 -3.99 -23.65
CA GLU A 367 13.02 -3.78 -24.61
C GLU A 367 12.53 -3.86 -26.06
N ALA A 368 11.77 -4.90 -26.40
CA ALA A 368 11.21 -5.06 -27.75
C ALA A 368 10.27 -3.89 -28.13
N ARG A 369 9.48 -3.37 -27.18
CA ARG A 369 8.60 -2.22 -27.42
C ARG A 369 9.38 -0.92 -27.63
N SER A 370 10.48 -0.71 -26.91
CA SER A 370 11.30 0.52 -27.01
C SER A 370 12.33 0.51 -28.15
N SER A 371 12.66 -0.65 -28.69
CA SER A 371 13.62 -0.78 -29.81
C SER A 371 13.05 -0.43 -31.19
N SER A 372 11.81 0.06 -31.26
CA SER A 372 11.12 0.41 -32.53
C SER A 372 11.29 1.88 -32.94
N ASP A 373 12.03 2.67 -32.18
CA ASP A 373 12.39 4.07 -32.43
C ASP A 373 13.91 4.19 -32.67
#